data_e63373077e4bd1c75972270d9c072648
#
_entry.id   e63373077e4bd1c75972270d9c072648
#
_cell.length_a   1.000
_cell.length_b   1.000
_cell.length_c   1.000
_cell.angle_alpha   90.00
_cell.angle_beta   90.00
_cell.angle_gamma   90.00
#
_symmetry.space_group_name_H-M   'P 1'
#
loop_
_entity.id
_entity.type
_entity.pdbx_description
1 polymer ?
#
loop_
_entity_poly.entity_id
_entity_poly.type
_entity_poly.pdbx_seq_one_letter_code
_entity_poly.pdbx_strand_id
1 'polypeptide(L)'
;MKKLDKSIRQIIRVNHAGEFGAQEIYNSQIKFLKNIRLKKKIQKISDEEKVHFDYFNEQILKHRVRPTLMSPLWSFLGKAIGAISSRLGEDYVNACTESVEEIIVDHYKKQITFLNNKNVKNDLTKKIEQFCKEEDAHRQDASDSRKGRDKPGLEMFKRLTKLGTKAAIEISKRI
;
A
#
# COMPACT_ATOMS: atom_id res chain seq x y z
N MET A 1 7.83 21.69 -22.48
CA MET A 1 7.32 21.21 -21.17
C MET A 1 8.42 21.30 -20.12
N LYS A 2 8.18 21.98 -18.99
CA LYS A 2 9.16 22.03 -17.88
C LYS A 2 9.33 20.62 -17.29
N LYS A 3 10.56 20.15 -17.18
CA LYS A 3 10.86 18.82 -16.64
C LYS A 3 10.40 18.76 -15.18
N LEU A 4 9.60 17.76 -14.83
CA LEU A 4 9.10 17.57 -13.45
C LEU A 4 10.29 17.37 -12.49
N ASP A 5 10.21 17.96 -11.29
CA ASP A 5 11.23 17.83 -10.25
C ASP A 5 11.54 16.35 -9.96
N LYS A 6 12.82 16.04 -9.74
CA LYS A 6 13.30 14.66 -9.50
C LYS A 6 12.58 14.01 -8.29
N SER A 7 12.36 14.79 -7.24
CA SER A 7 11.70 14.33 -6.03
C SER A 7 10.21 13.98 -6.27
N ILE A 8 9.52 14.80 -7.09
CA ILE A 8 8.12 14.52 -7.47
C ILE A 8 8.04 13.27 -8.35
N ARG A 9 8.98 13.10 -9.27
CA ARG A 9 9.05 11.84 -10.07
C ARG A 9 9.27 10.63 -9.19
N GLN A 10 10.07 10.75 -8.14
CA GLN A 10 10.31 9.70 -7.16
C GLN A 10 9.04 9.39 -6.35
N ILE A 11 8.33 10.42 -5.88
CA ILE A 11 7.03 10.27 -5.18
C ILE A 11 6.05 9.45 -6.04
N ILE A 12 5.85 9.86 -7.30
CA ILE A 12 4.94 9.15 -8.23
C ILE A 12 5.36 7.68 -8.40
N ARG A 13 6.65 7.40 -8.59
CA ARG A 13 7.15 6.04 -8.77
C ARG A 13 6.90 5.16 -7.55
N VAL A 14 7.22 5.68 -6.37
CA VAL A 14 7.12 4.91 -5.12
C VAL A 14 5.66 4.63 -4.78
N ASN A 15 4.79 5.62 -4.94
CA ASN A 15 3.37 5.43 -4.69
C ASN A 15 2.77 4.43 -5.67
N HIS A 16 3.05 4.55 -6.97
CA HIS A 16 2.65 3.54 -7.96
C HIS A 16 3.11 2.13 -7.57
N ALA A 17 4.34 1.98 -7.07
CA ALA A 17 4.87 0.67 -6.63
C ALA A 17 4.16 0.15 -5.37
N GLY A 18 3.81 1.04 -4.44
CA GLY A 18 3.07 0.71 -3.21
C GLY A 18 1.68 0.19 -3.54
N GLU A 19 0.90 0.97 -4.32
CA GLU A 19 -0.46 0.59 -4.73
C GLU A 19 -0.47 -0.71 -5.56
N PHE A 20 0.52 -0.89 -6.44
CA PHE A 20 0.70 -2.14 -7.16
C PHE A 20 0.90 -3.33 -6.20
N GLY A 21 1.75 -3.16 -5.19
CA GLY A 21 1.99 -4.18 -4.17
C GLY A 21 0.75 -4.49 -3.34
N ALA A 22 -0.01 -3.48 -2.93
CA ALA A 22 -1.27 -3.62 -2.20
C ALA A 22 -2.30 -4.40 -3.02
N GLN A 23 -2.48 -4.08 -4.30
CA GLN A 23 -3.35 -4.83 -5.21
C GLN A 23 -2.98 -6.31 -5.28
N GLU A 24 -1.69 -6.65 -5.36
CA GLU A 24 -1.23 -8.04 -5.40
C GLU A 24 -1.52 -8.78 -4.09
N ILE A 25 -1.40 -8.10 -2.94
CA ILE A 25 -1.74 -8.64 -1.63
C ILE A 25 -3.24 -8.95 -1.58
N TYR A 26 -4.10 -7.96 -1.83
CA TYR A 26 -5.55 -8.09 -1.70
C TYR A 26 -6.13 -9.07 -2.72
N ASN A 27 -5.68 -9.06 -3.97
CA ASN A 27 -6.09 -10.04 -4.98
C ASN A 27 -5.74 -11.47 -4.55
N SER A 28 -4.58 -11.66 -3.96
CA SER A 28 -4.18 -12.97 -3.44
C SER A 28 -5.02 -13.37 -2.21
N GLN A 29 -5.29 -12.43 -1.30
CA GLN A 29 -6.18 -12.69 -0.16
C GLN A 29 -7.58 -13.12 -0.63
N ILE A 30 -8.19 -12.37 -1.55
CA ILE A 30 -9.51 -12.66 -2.11
C ILE A 30 -9.55 -14.06 -2.73
N LYS A 31 -8.48 -14.45 -3.44
CA LYS A 31 -8.38 -15.78 -4.08
C LYS A 31 -8.40 -16.93 -3.07
N PHE A 32 -7.75 -16.78 -1.92
CA PHE A 32 -7.57 -17.88 -0.96
C PHE A 32 -8.53 -17.81 0.24
N LEU A 33 -9.24 -16.70 0.44
CA LEU A 33 -10.23 -16.59 1.53
C LEU A 33 -11.45 -17.46 1.29
N LYS A 34 -11.79 -18.28 2.29
CA LYS A 34 -13.03 -19.10 2.35
C LYS A 34 -14.18 -18.35 3.04
N ASN A 35 -13.88 -17.47 4.01
CA ASN A 35 -14.89 -16.67 4.72
C ASN A 35 -15.46 -15.62 3.80
N ILE A 36 -16.73 -15.76 3.41
CA ILE A 36 -17.43 -14.88 2.45
C ILE A 36 -17.51 -13.43 2.97
N ARG A 37 -17.77 -13.25 4.29
CA ARG A 37 -17.87 -11.91 4.89
C ARG A 37 -16.52 -11.17 4.82
N LEU A 38 -15.45 -11.84 5.21
CA LEU A 38 -14.09 -11.29 5.15
C LEU A 38 -13.67 -11.03 3.69
N LYS A 39 -13.99 -11.97 2.79
CA LYS A 39 -13.71 -11.80 1.36
C LYS A 39 -14.38 -10.55 0.79
N LYS A 40 -15.66 -10.30 1.12
CA LYS A 40 -16.37 -9.06 0.69
C LYS A 40 -15.73 -7.81 1.28
N LYS A 41 -15.27 -7.85 2.54
CA LYS A 41 -14.54 -6.75 3.16
C LYS A 41 -13.25 -6.44 2.40
N ILE A 42 -12.42 -7.46 2.15
CA ILE A 42 -11.14 -7.28 1.42
C ILE A 42 -11.38 -6.87 -0.03
N GLN A 43 -12.47 -7.35 -0.68
CA GLN A 43 -12.83 -6.91 -2.02
C GLN A 43 -13.10 -5.40 -2.05
N LYS A 44 -13.85 -4.89 -1.07
CA LYS A 44 -14.13 -3.44 -0.98
C LYS A 44 -12.83 -2.64 -0.86
N ILE A 45 -11.90 -3.04 0.02
CA ILE A 45 -10.59 -2.40 0.14
C ILE A 45 -9.84 -2.48 -1.20
N SER A 46 -9.79 -3.65 -1.84
CA SER A 46 -9.12 -3.84 -3.12
C SER A 46 -9.68 -2.94 -4.23
N ASP A 47 -10.99 -2.70 -4.23
CA ASP A 47 -11.63 -1.81 -5.21
C ASP A 47 -11.26 -0.33 -4.95
N GLU A 48 -11.15 0.08 -3.68
CA GLU A 48 -10.68 1.42 -3.28
C GLU A 48 -9.20 1.61 -3.64
N GLU A 49 -8.35 0.65 -3.32
CA GLU A 49 -6.93 0.65 -3.70
C GLU A 49 -6.70 0.68 -5.22
N LYS A 50 -7.62 0.08 -5.99
CA LYS A 50 -7.56 0.17 -7.44
C LYS A 50 -7.68 1.61 -7.93
N VAL A 51 -8.47 2.44 -7.28
CA VAL A 51 -8.59 3.88 -7.61
C VAL A 51 -7.26 4.60 -7.35
N HIS A 52 -6.58 4.28 -6.24
CA HIS A 52 -5.25 4.83 -5.93
C HIS A 52 -4.22 4.40 -6.98
N PHE A 53 -4.17 3.11 -7.30
CA PHE A 53 -3.28 2.57 -8.32
C PHE A 53 -3.51 3.22 -9.69
N ASP A 54 -4.77 3.30 -10.14
CA ASP A 54 -5.13 3.90 -11.43
C ASP A 54 -4.70 5.37 -11.50
N TYR A 55 -4.89 6.14 -10.43
CA TYR A 55 -4.41 7.51 -10.35
C TYR A 55 -2.88 7.61 -10.52
N PHE A 56 -2.11 6.82 -9.78
CA PHE A 56 -0.64 6.88 -9.90
C PHE A 56 -0.16 6.30 -11.23
N ASN A 57 -0.86 5.35 -11.82
CA ASN A 57 -0.57 4.85 -13.17
C ASN A 57 -0.77 5.96 -14.23
N GLU A 58 -1.83 6.76 -14.12
CA GLU A 58 -2.00 7.95 -14.95
C GLU A 58 -0.88 8.97 -14.76
N GLN A 59 -0.44 9.21 -13.51
CA GLN A 59 0.70 10.11 -13.25
C GLN A 59 2.01 9.59 -13.85
N ILE A 60 2.25 8.27 -13.81
CA ILE A 60 3.38 7.61 -14.48
C ILE A 60 3.39 7.95 -15.99
N LEU A 61 2.25 7.76 -16.66
CA LEU A 61 2.12 8.01 -18.10
C LEU A 61 2.22 9.50 -18.42
N LYS A 62 1.46 10.35 -17.73
CA LYS A 62 1.41 11.81 -17.94
C LYS A 62 2.78 12.48 -17.80
N HIS A 63 3.54 12.06 -16.81
CA HIS A 63 4.84 12.66 -16.50
C HIS A 63 6.04 11.87 -17.02
N ARG A 64 5.79 10.79 -17.79
CA ARG A 64 6.83 9.91 -18.33
C ARG A 64 7.81 9.49 -17.23
N VAL A 65 7.26 9.10 -16.06
CA VAL A 65 8.03 8.56 -14.97
C VAL A 65 8.26 7.08 -15.26
N ARG A 66 9.47 6.60 -15.06
CA ARG A 66 9.75 5.16 -15.17
C ARG A 66 9.21 4.45 -13.93
N PRO A 67 8.36 3.42 -14.06
CA PRO A 67 8.01 2.55 -12.95
C PRO A 67 9.23 1.87 -12.32
N THR A 68 9.10 1.36 -11.12
CA THR A 68 10.17 0.58 -10.51
C THR A 68 10.46 -0.70 -11.29
N LEU A 69 11.72 -1.05 -11.43
CA LEU A 69 12.14 -2.33 -12.03
C LEU A 69 11.82 -3.54 -11.13
N MET A 70 11.49 -3.28 -9.88
CA MET A 70 11.22 -4.33 -8.89
C MET A 70 9.77 -4.82 -8.91
N SER A 71 8.92 -4.32 -9.82
CA SER A 71 7.51 -4.74 -9.91
C SER A 71 7.30 -6.26 -9.94
N PRO A 72 8.11 -7.08 -10.67
CA PRO A 72 7.95 -8.53 -10.63
C PRO A 72 8.20 -9.13 -9.23
N LEU A 73 9.17 -8.58 -8.50
CA LEU A 73 9.47 -9.02 -7.13
C LEU A 73 8.35 -8.60 -6.17
N TRP A 74 7.84 -7.37 -6.29
CA TRP A 74 6.71 -6.90 -5.47
C TRP A 74 5.44 -7.69 -5.75
N SER A 75 5.17 -8.06 -7.00
CA SER A 75 4.07 -8.96 -7.36
C SER A 75 4.22 -10.33 -6.68
N PHE A 76 5.39 -10.93 -6.75
CA PHE A 76 5.64 -12.23 -6.12
C PHE A 76 5.47 -12.16 -4.60
N LEU A 77 6.10 -11.19 -3.94
CA LEU A 77 6.03 -11.03 -2.48
C LEU A 77 4.63 -10.66 -2.01
N GLY A 78 3.92 -9.78 -2.72
CA GLY A 78 2.53 -9.42 -2.43
C GLY A 78 1.61 -10.64 -2.50
N LYS A 79 1.71 -11.43 -3.56
CA LYS A 79 0.96 -12.70 -3.70
C LYS A 79 1.28 -13.70 -2.59
N ALA A 80 2.55 -13.83 -2.24
CA ALA A 80 2.98 -14.74 -1.19
C ALA A 80 2.39 -14.36 0.17
N ILE A 81 2.52 -13.08 0.60
CA ILE A 81 2.02 -12.63 1.89
C ILE A 81 0.48 -12.65 1.95
N GLY A 82 -0.20 -12.31 0.86
CA GLY A 82 -1.66 -12.42 0.74
C GLY A 82 -2.15 -13.87 0.89
N ALA A 83 -1.48 -14.81 0.23
CA ALA A 83 -1.80 -16.23 0.34
C ALA A 83 -1.51 -16.79 1.76
N ILE A 84 -0.40 -16.40 2.37
CA ILE A 84 -0.02 -16.82 3.73
C ILE A 84 -1.03 -16.29 4.74
N SER A 85 -1.31 -14.98 4.74
CA SER A 85 -2.25 -14.36 5.67
C SER A 85 -3.64 -14.99 5.57
N SER A 86 -4.13 -15.25 4.36
CA SER A 86 -5.43 -15.90 4.14
C SER A 86 -5.51 -17.31 4.70
N ARG A 87 -4.41 -18.09 4.60
CA ARG A 87 -4.36 -19.46 5.16
C ARG A 87 -4.26 -19.47 6.68
N LEU A 88 -3.61 -18.48 7.27
CA LEU A 88 -3.48 -18.34 8.72
C LEU A 88 -4.75 -17.78 9.38
N GLY A 89 -5.66 -17.19 8.61
CA GLY A 89 -6.99 -16.80 9.04
C GLY A 89 -7.19 -15.29 9.24
N GLU A 90 -8.39 -14.93 9.70
CA GLU A 90 -8.90 -13.55 9.73
C GLU A 90 -7.99 -12.57 10.46
N ASP A 91 -7.42 -12.94 11.61
CA ASP A 91 -6.53 -12.06 12.37
C ASP A 91 -5.23 -11.76 11.61
N TYR A 92 -4.72 -12.72 10.83
CA TYR A 92 -3.53 -12.52 10.00
C TYR A 92 -3.82 -11.68 8.75
N VAL A 93 -5.03 -11.81 8.17
CA VAL A 93 -5.47 -10.95 7.06
C VAL A 93 -5.56 -9.50 7.54
N ASN A 94 -6.26 -9.26 8.65
CA ASN A 94 -6.36 -7.93 9.23
C ASN A 94 -5.00 -7.39 9.70
N ALA A 95 -4.12 -8.22 10.28
CA ALA A 95 -2.77 -7.82 10.67
C ALA A 95 -1.89 -7.47 9.46
N CYS A 96 -2.09 -8.16 8.32
CA CYS A 96 -1.41 -7.81 7.07
C CYS A 96 -1.82 -6.41 6.61
N THR A 97 -3.12 -6.14 6.46
CA THR A 97 -3.66 -4.83 6.10
C THR A 97 -3.17 -3.75 7.07
N GLU A 98 -3.39 -3.92 8.39
CA GLU A 98 -2.94 -2.96 9.41
C GLU A 98 -1.44 -2.63 9.28
N SER A 99 -0.61 -3.65 9.03
CA SER A 99 0.86 -3.48 8.97
C SER A 99 1.34 -2.79 7.69
N VAL A 100 0.70 -3.07 6.57
CA VAL A 100 0.99 -2.41 5.28
C VAL A 100 0.56 -0.96 5.36
N GLU A 101 -0.70 -0.70 5.74
CA GLU A 101 -1.26 0.65 5.75
C GLU A 101 -0.60 1.56 6.79
N GLU A 102 -0.15 1.03 7.92
CA GLU A 102 0.63 1.83 8.89
C GLU A 102 1.89 2.42 8.24
N ILE A 103 2.57 1.65 7.40
CA ILE A 103 3.78 2.11 6.72
C ILE A 103 3.46 3.06 5.57
N ILE A 104 2.37 2.80 4.84
CA ILE A 104 1.91 3.67 3.74
C ILE A 104 1.46 5.03 4.28
N VAL A 105 0.65 5.05 5.35
CA VAL A 105 0.21 6.28 6.03
C VAL A 105 1.40 7.13 6.50
N ASP A 106 2.40 6.51 7.17
CA ASP A 106 3.61 7.21 7.59
C ASP A 106 4.38 7.77 6.38
N HIS A 107 4.44 7.01 5.31
CA HIS A 107 5.08 7.43 4.06
C HIS A 107 4.36 8.61 3.41
N TYR A 108 3.04 8.57 3.29
CA TYR A 108 2.24 9.66 2.76
C TYR A 108 2.34 10.94 3.62
N LYS A 109 2.29 10.83 4.95
CA LYS A 109 2.49 11.97 5.85
C LYS A 109 3.84 12.68 5.61
N LYS A 110 4.91 11.92 5.40
CA LYS A 110 6.24 12.47 5.06
C LYS A 110 6.24 13.17 3.70
N GLN A 111 5.55 12.59 2.71
CA GLN A 111 5.42 13.22 1.39
C GLN A 111 4.61 14.51 1.44
N ILE A 112 3.50 14.53 2.18
CA ILE A 112 2.66 15.72 2.37
C ILE A 112 3.49 16.85 3.01
N THR A 113 4.23 16.54 4.08
CA THR A 113 5.13 17.51 4.72
C THR A 113 6.17 18.04 3.73
N PHE A 114 6.80 17.18 2.95
CA PHE A 114 7.79 17.57 1.94
C PHE A 114 7.16 18.46 0.86
N LEU A 115 6.00 18.10 0.32
CA LEU A 115 5.31 18.86 -0.73
C LEU A 115 4.86 20.24 -0.22
N ASN A 116 4.34 20.32 1.00
CA ASN A 116 3.95 21.58 1.63
C ASN A 116 5.15 22.50 1.87
N ASN A 117 6.28 21.98 2.33
CA ASN A 117 7.53 22.75 2.50
C ASN A 117 8.08 23.26 1.16
N LYS A 118 7.80 22.58 0.06
CA LYS A 118 8.13 23.01 -1.30
C LYS A 118 7.08 23.93 -1.94
N ASN A 119 6.02 24.29 -1.23
CA ASN A 119 4.85 25.03 -1.74
C ASN A 119 4.20 24.37 -2.98
N VAL A 120 4.26 23.05 -3.09
CA VAL A 120 3.63 22.31 -4.18
C VAL A 120 2.17 22.02 -3.80
N LYS A 121 1.31 23.01 -4.05
CA LYS A 121 -0.15 22.92 -3.80
C LYS A 121 -0.88 22.62 -5.12
N ASN A 122 -0.78 21.39 -5.59
CA ASN A 122 -1.42 20.93 -6.84
C ASN A 122 -2.33 19.73 -6.60
N ASP A 123 -2.89 19.19 -7.67
CA ASP A 123 -3.74 18.01 -7.63
C ASP A 123 -3.07 16.79 -6.98
N LEU A 124 -1.79 16.56 -7.27
CA LEU A 124 -1.02 15.46 -6.68
C LEU A 124 -1.00 15.54 -5.14
N THR A 125 -0.75 16.75 -4.58
CA THR A 125 -0.74 16.92 -3.11
C THR A 125 -2.10 16.62 -2.51
N LYS A 126 -3.19 17.16 -3.10
CA LYS A 126 -4.56 16.91 -2.65
C LYS A 126 -4.93 15.44 -2.69
N LYS A 127 -4.52 14.74 -3.76
CA LYS A 127 -4.77 13.30 -3.89
C LYS A 127 -4.00 12.47 -2.87
N ILE A 128 -2.74 12.78 -2.62
CA ILE A 128 -1.96 12.12 -1.56
C ILE A 128 -2.57 12.38 -0.18
N GLU A 129 -3.08 13.59 0.09
CA GLU A 129 -3.79 13.89 1.35
C GLU A 129 -5.10 13.09 1.48
N GLN A 130 -5.85 12.94 0.38
CA GLN A 130 -7.07 12.13 0.34
C GLN A 130 -6.73 10.66 0.61
N PHE A 131 -5.82 10.07 -0.16
CA PHE A 131 -5.41 8.67 -0.04
C PHE A 131 -4.84 8.37 1.35
N CYS A 132 -4.02 9.26 1.91
CA CYS A 132 -3.52 9.10 3.28
C CYS A 132 -4.64 8.94 4.33
N LYS A 133 -5.78 9.60 4.17
CA LYS A 133 -6.93 9.45 5.06
C LYS A 133 -7.66 8.12 4.83
N GLU A 134 -7.78 7.71 3.58
CA GLU A 134 -8.42 6.45 3.19
C GLU A 134 -7.60 5.26 3.70
N GLU A 135 -6.25 5.30 3.56
CA GLU A 135 -5.35 4.29 4.11
C GLU A 135 -5.39 4.21 5.64
N ASP A 136 -5.48 5.37 6.32
CA ASP A 136 -5.61 5.37 7.78
C ASP A 136 -6.95 4.77 8.24
N ALA A 137 -8.01 4.94 7.45
CA ALA A 137 -9.29 4.28 7.70
C ALA A 137 -9.20 2.76 7.49
N HIS A 138 -8.54 2.27 6.43
CA HIS A 138 -8.27 0.85 6.23
C HIS A 138 -7.47 0.25 7.38
N ARG A 139 -6.40 0.95 7.80
CA ARG A 139 -5.57 0.56 8.93
C ARG A 139 -6.36 0.42 10.23
N GLN A 140 -7.20 1.41 10.54
CA GLN A 140 -8.01 1.41 11.76
C GLN A 140 -9.04 0.29 11.75
N ASP A 141 -9.80 0.14 10.64
CA ASP A 141 -10.80 -0.92 10.50
C ASP A 141 -10.16 -2.32 10.61
N ALA A 142 -8.98 -2.51 10.05
CA ALA A 142 -8.23 -3.76 10.17
C ALA A 142 -7.77 -4.01 11.62
N SER A 143 -7.29 -2.99 12.32
CA SER A 143 -6.88 -3.07 13.73
C SER A 143 -8.06 -3.43 14.63
N ASP A 144 -9.21 -2.76 14.47
CA ASP A 144 -10.41 -2.98 15.29
C ASP A 144 -11.05 -4.33 15.04
N SER A 145 -10.91 -4.87 13.83
CA SER A 145 -11.46 -6.16 13.44
C SER A 145 -10.69 -7.36 13.97
N ARG A 146 -9.51 -7.18 14.55
CA ARG A 146 -8.71 -8.29 15.10
C ARG A 146 -9.29 -8.78 16.43
N LYS A 147 -9.71 -10.05 16.46
CA LYS A 147 -10.31 -10.70 17.62
C LYS A 147 -9.30 -11.43 18.51
N GLY A 148 -8.21 -11.91 17.94
CA GLY A 148 -7.19 -12.72 18.63
C GLY A 148 -5.86 -11.97 18.73
N ARG A 149 -5.80 -10.93 19.57
CA ARG A 149 -4.59 -10.07 19.71
C ARG A 149 -3.35 -10.86 20.17
N ASP A 150 -3.54 -11.96 20.88
CA ASP A 150 -2.46 -12.74 21.48
C ASP A 150 -2.12 -14.03 20.71
N LYS A 151 -2.50 -14.14 19.43
CA LYS A 151 -2.15 -15.33 18.63
C LYS A 151 -0.64 -15.48 18.49
N PRO A 152 -0.11 -16.69 18.76
CA PRO A 152 1.31 -16.96 18.59
C PRO A 152 1.79 -16.59 17.17
N GLY A 153 2.91 -15.87 17.08
CA GLY A 153 3.50 -15.48 15.80
C GLY A 153 2.88 -14.25 15.12
N LEU A 154 1.72 -13.76 15.58
CA LEU A 154 1.05 -12.60 14.95
C LEU A 154 1.90 -11.35 14.99
N GLU A 155 2.52 -11.04 16.11
CA GLU A 155 3.41 -9.87 16.24
C GLU A 155 4.67 -10.00 15.39
N MET A 156 5.22 -11.22 15.28
CA MET A 156 6.33 -11.48 14.37
C MET A 156 5.92 -11.26 12.92
N PHE A 157 4.75 -11.77 12.51
CA PHE A 157 4.19 -11.56 11.18
C PHE A 157 4.02 -10.07 10.86
N LYS A 158 3.45 -9.27 11.78
CA LYS A 158 3.33 -7.81 11.65
C LYS A 158 4.69 -7.14 11.45
N ARG A 159 5.68 -7.48 12.27
CA ARG A 159 7.04 -6.93 12.14
C ARG A 159 7.66 -7.25 10.79
N LEU A 160 7.56 -8.49 10.32
CA LEU A 160 8.08 -8.89 9.02
C LEU A 160 7.37 -8.18 7.87
N THR A 161 6.05 -8.05 7.93
CA THR A 161 5.24 -7.31 6.95
C THR A 161 5.68 -5.84 6.88
N LYS A 162 5.78 -5.16 8.04
CA LYS A 162 6.26 -3.77 8.11
C LYS A 162 7.66 -3.59 7.55
N LEU A 163 8.58 -4.51 7.88
CA LEU A 163 9.95 -4.46 7.37
C LEU A 163 9.98 -4.64 5.85
N GLY A 164 9.22 -5.60 5.32
CA GLY A 164 9.10 -5.84 3.89
C GLY A 164 8.53 -4.62 3.14
N THR A 165 7.46 -4.01 3.67
CA THR A 165 6.85 -2.80 3.09
C THR A 165 7.83 -1.62 3.11
N LYS A 166 8.54 -1.39 4.23
CA LYS A 166 9.59 -0.35 4.30
C LYS A 166 10.70 -0.59 3.27
N ALA A 167 11.17 -1.82 3.16
CA ALA A 167 12.21 -2.18 2.19
C ALA A 167 11.73 -1.94 0.74
N ALA A 168 10.49 -2.33 0.42
CA ALA A 168 9.90 -2.09 -0.89
C ALA A 168 9.85 -0.61 -1.24
N ILE A 169 9.43 0.26 -0.31
CA ILE A 169 9.42 1.71 -0.47
C ILE A 169 10.84 2.23 -0.73
N GLU A 170 11.81 1.87 0.11
CA GLU A 170 13.19 2.40 0.00
C GLU A 170 13.90 1.96 -1.29
N ILE A 171 13.67 0.73 -1.72
CA ILE A 171 14.22 0.21 -2.98
C ILE A 171 13.56 0.91 -4.17
N SER A 172 12.22 1.04 -4.19
CA SER A 172 11.48 1.68 -5.28
C SER A 172 11.78 3.18 -5.45
N LYS A 173 12.32 3.84 -4.42
CA LYS A 173 12.84 5.22 -4.55
C LYS A 173 14.04 5.30 -5.50
N ARG A 174 14.84 4.24 -5.59
CA ARG A 174 16.14 4.25 -6.27
C ARG A 174 16.07 3.71 -7.69
N ILE A 175 15.26 2.69 -7.90
CA ILE A 175 15.22 1.93 -9.16
C ILE A 175 13.80 1.70 -9.68
#